data_907b52a7dc1e3a2cb3ad80bcfd7468e8
#
_entry.id   907b52a7dc1e3a2cb3ad80bcfd7468e8
#
_cell.length_a   1.000
_cell.length_b   1.000
_cell.length_c   1.000
_cell.angle_alpha   90.00
_cell.angle_beta   90.00
_cell.angle_gamma   90.00
#
_symmetry.space_group_name_H-M   'P 1'
#
loop_
_entity.id
_entity.type
_entity.pdbx_description
1 polymer ?
#
loop_
_entity_poly.entity_id
_entity_poly.type
_entity_poly.pdbx_seq_one_letter_code
_entity_poly.pdbx_strand_id
1 'polypeptide(L)'
;EITTRLVGSEMCIRDRFSTLVDAESLLNDGTGIVCFMLFFGTYAATGGSSSSPVMEFIQVVSISTLLGFLLARLVIWFITRINSEEMIQNSAVILSAYLTFIVSQYYLGVSGVIALLVFGLTVTYVGKPRLKPQVNNFMEHFWELLTYIANTLIFILVGIVIAQKVNFTWGALGILILIYICLNLFRFAMIMLLYPLMKRMGYGLSKRESVILTWGGLRGALGMTLALMVSYTPAIPEEVRSQVLFFTAGIVTLTLCVNATTTRWLLNKLGLINIPSARIILENKIQQTIRENSEKYLERLEKRDALEGTNWEKVRHYIFPKPQEVTHTAGTHAMLTEVRLRVLDREKALCHQLYDEGIISQSTFRRLMNSLDELYDHDGTYPLDNRLSIFRFCNRTALLNSLRKEPYLHNLMSFYFRKRIALIYDLGRGFIILQKEDLKFLDELKNSDLLNEQSIVNTLKEEINLNIKAMSELIDSLAINFPRAYKHALTLKSIRMLLSNERRTIKQMESNGVISEKDAEGLLEKVDERTDELNTFRYTIPGTILRRLFRKSSKEL
;
A
#
# COMPACT_ATOMS: atom_id res chain seq x y z
N GLU A 1 -12.88 -0.94 -8.29
CA GLU A 1 -13.36 -0.40 -6.99
C GLU A 1 -14.54 -1.19 -6.42
N ILE A 2 -15.59 -1.47 -7.18
CA ILE A 2 -16.70 -2.33 -6.70
C ILE A 2 -16.19 -3.74 -6.38
N THR A 3 -15.28 -4.29 -7.18
CA THR A 3 -14.62 -5.57 -6.88
C THR A 3 -13.68 -5.48 -5.69
N THR A 4 -12.93 -4.42 -5.54
CA THR A 4 -11.98 -4.24 -4.43
C THR A 4 -12.72 -4.02 -3.11
N ARG A 5 -13.82 -3.25 -3.09
CA ARG A 5 -14.68 -3.09 -1.90
C ARG A 5 -15.52 -4.34 -1.59
N LEU A 6 -16.06 -5.04 -2.60
CA LEU A 6 -16.76 -6.31 -2.38
C LEU A 6 -15.82 -7.44 -1.97
N VAL A 7 -14.57 -7.37 -2.39
CA VAL A 7 -13.53 -8.36 -2.13
C VAL A 7 -12.70 -8.03 -0.88
N GLY A 8 -12.55 -6.75 -0.54
CA GLY A 8 -11.65 -6.32 0.54
C GLY A 8 -12.28 -6.12 1.91
N SER A 9 -13.59 -5.76 2.01
CA SER A 9 -14.18 -5.36 3.30
C SER A 9 -14.93 -6.47 4.04
N GLU A 10 -15.36 -7.52 3.36
CA GLU A 10 -16.10 -8.62 3.99
C GLU A 10 -15.51 -10.01 3.75
N MET A 11 -14.46 -10.14 2.96
CA MET A 11 -13.94 -11.42 2.53
C MET A 11 -12.43 -11.50 2.71
N CYS A 12 -11.99 -12.51 3.45
CA CYS A 12 -10.60 -12.92 3.54
C CYS A 12 -10.12 -13.51 2.20
N ILE A 13 -10.14 -12.68 1.16
CA ILE A 13 -9.41 -12.98 -0.05
C ILE A 13 -7.97 -12.56 0.23
N ARG A 14 -7.03 -13.42 -0.11
CA ARG A 14 -5.60 -13.17 0.02
C ARG A 14 -5.29 -11.77 -0.51
N ASP A 15 -4.70 -10.92 0.30
CA ASP A 15 -4.29 -9.56 -0.08
C ASP A 15 -3.49 -9.54 -1.39
N ARG A 16 -2.75 -10.61 -1.65
CA ARG A 16 -2.04 -10.86 -2.91
C ARG A 16 -2.93 -10.98 -4.12
N PHE A 17 -4.06 -11.68 -4.00
CA PHE A 17 -4.96 -11.85 -5.12
C PHE A 17 -5.67 -10.53 -5.43
N SER A 18 -6.05 -9.77 -4.41
CA SER A 18 -6.56 -8.40 -4.58
C SER A 18 -5.53 -7.53 -5.29
N THR A 19 -4.29 -7.49 -4.78
CA THR A 19 -3.19 -6.73 -5.42
C THR A 19 -2.93 -7.15 -6.86
N LEU A 20 -3.04 -8.45 -7.17
CA LEU A 20 -2.89 -8.95 -8.54
C LEU A 20 -4.01 -8.47 -9.46
N VAL A 21 -5.27 -8.48 -8.99
CA VAL A 21 -6.44 -7.98 -9.74
C VAL A 21 -6.31 -6.48 -9.99
N ASP A 22 -5.91 -5.71 -8.97
CA ASP A 22 -5.71 -4.27 -9.08
C ASP A 22 -4.56 -3.93 -10.04
N ALA A 23 -3.44 -4.64 -9.95
CA ALA A 23 -2.30 -4.47 -10.85
C ALA A 23 -2.65 -4.86 -12.30
N GLU A 24 -3.42 -5.93 -12.50
CA GLU A 24 -3.89 -6.34 -13.84
C GLU A 24 -4.79 -5.25 -14.45
N SER A 25 -5.73 -4.72 -13.66
CA SER A 25 -6.63 -3.65 -14.11
C SER A 25 -5.84 -2.41 -14.51
N LEU A 26 -4.92 -1.95 -13.67
CA LEU A 26 -4.09 -0.77 -13.90
C LEU A 26 -3.19 -0.90 -15.13
N LEU A 27 -2.55 -2.07 -15.31
CA LEU A 27 -1.71 -2.35 -16.48
C LEU A 27 -2.54 -2.46 -17.76
N ASN A 28 -3.72 -3.07 -17.69
CA ASN A 28 -4.63 -3.20 -18.82
C ASN A 28 -5.12 -1.81 -19.29
N ASP A 29 -5.49 -0.95 -18.34
CA ASP A 29 -5.90 0.42 -18.63
C ASP A 29 -4.75 1.24 -19.25
N GLY A 30 -3.55 1.16 -18.68
CA GLY A 30 -2.36 1.83 -19.22
C GLY A 30 -1.99 1.39 -20.63
N THR A 31 -1.94 0.07 -20.88
CA THR A 31 -1.65 -0.47 -22.21
C THR A 31 -2.77 -0.18 -23.20
N GLY A 32 -4.04 -0.20 -22.74
CA GLY A 32 -5.20 0.15 -23.55
C GLY A 32 -5.14 1.58 -24.10
N ILE A 33 -4.79 2.56 -23.23
CA ILE A 33 -4.58 3.97 -23.66
C ILE A 33 -3.47 4.06 -24.70
N VAL A 34 -2.34 3.41 -24.45
CA VAL A 34 -1.18 3.46 -25.33
C VAL A 34 -1.53 2.90 -26.72
N CYS A 35 -2.15 1.72 -26.77
CA CYS A 35 -2.60 1.13 -28.02
C CYS A 35 -3.65 1.98 -28.73
N PHE A 36 -4.63 2.51 -27.99
CA PHE A 36 -5.64 3.38 -28.57
C PHE A 36 -5.02 4.64 -29.17
N MET A 37 -4.13 5.33 -28.46
CA MET A 37 -3.47 6.53 -28.94
C MET A 37 -2.60 6.29 -30.17
N LEU A 38 -2.00 5.12 -30.28
CA LEU A 38 -1.25 4.72 -31.47
C LEU A 38 -2.15 4.68 -32.71
N PHE A 39 -3.26 3.96 -32.65
CA PHE A 39 -4.16 3.82 -33.79
C PHE A 39 -4.99 5.08 -34.05
N PHE A 40 -5.44 5.73 -32.99
CA PHE A 40 -6.23 6.96 -33.07
C PHE A 40 -5.39 8.14 -33.56
N GLY A 41 -4.16 8.29 -33.06
CA GLY A 41 -3.23 9.34 -33.46
C GLY A 41 -2.80 9.21 -34.92
N THR A 42 -2.49 7.99 -35.38
CA THR A 42 -2.17 7.74 -36.79
C THR A 42 -3.35 8.03 -37.71
N TYR A 43 -4.59 7.69 -37.32
CA TYR A 43 -5.78 7.97 -38.11
C TYR A 43 -6.10 9.47 -38.15
N ALA A 44 -6.00 10.17 -37.00
CA ALA A 44 -6.30 11.60 -36.90
C ALA A 44 -5.20 12.50 -37.50
N ALA A 45 -3.94 12.07 -37.48
CA ALA A 45 -2.79 12.81 -38.00
C ALA A 45 -2.54 12.57 -39.50
N THR A 46 -2.92 11.41 -40.04
CA THR A 46 -2.68 11.09 -41.44
C THR A 46 -3.76 11.59 -42.38
N GLY A 47 -3.73 12.90 -42.63
CA GLY A 47 -3.81 13.31 -44.04
C GLY A 47 -2.61 12.81 -44.90
N GLY A 48 -2.01 11.66 -44.57
CA GLY A 48 -1.29 10.81 -45.52
C GLY A 48 0.17 11.12 -45.85
N SER A 49 1.05 11.48 -44.95
CA SER A 49 2.49 11.38 -45.26
C SER A 49 3.37 11.38 -43.99
N SER A 50 3.67 10.24 -43.43
CA SER A 50 4.88 10.11 -42.64
C SER A 50 5.47 8.71 -42.67
N SER A 51 6.75 8.68 -42.78
CA SER A 51 7.63 7.54 -42.80
C SER A 51 7.59 6.77 -41.47
N SER A 52 6.97 5.63 -41.45
CA SER A 52 6.80 4.68 -40.35
C SER A 52 6.08 5.18 -39.07
N PRO A 53 4.77 4.89 -38.97
CA PRO A 53 3.93 5.21 -37.79
C PRO A 53 4.48 4.64 -36.47
N VAL A 54 5.20 3.51 -36.56
CA VAL A 54 5.80 2.84 -35.40
C VAL A 54 6.94 3.65 -34.78
N MET A 55 7.78 4.29 -35.61
CA MET A 55 8.90 5.10 -35.10
C MET A 55 8.39 6.37 -34.40
N GLU A 56 7.39 7.04 -34.97
CA GLU A 56 6.74 8.20 -34.39
C GLU A 56 6.09 7.84 -33.04
N PHE A 57 5.41 6.71 -32.98
CA PHE A 57 4.84 6.19 -31.74
C PHE A 57 5.92 5.94 -30.67
N ILE A 58 7.00 5.24 -30.98
CA ILE A 58 8.11 4.98 -30.04
C ILE A 58 8.68 6.30 -29.53
N GLN A 59 8.84 7.28 -30.42
CA GLN A 59 9.34 8.59 -30.06
C GLN A 59 8.40 9.32 -29.09
N VAL A 60 7.09 9.38 -29.39
CA VAL A 60 6.07 10.02 -28.55
C VAL A 60 6.00 9.35 -27.18
N VAL A 61 5.96 8.01 -27.13
CA VAL A 61 5.92 7.25 -25.87
C VAL A 61 7.18 7.49 -25.05
N SER A 62 8.35 7.44 -25.68
CA SER A 62 9.63 7.61 -24.99
C SER A 62 9.78 9.02 -24.39
N ILE A 63 9.43 10.06 -25.15
CA ILE A 63 9.51 11.45 -24.69
C ILE A 63 8.49 11.70 -23.59
N SER A 64 7.24 11.22 -23.75
CA SER A 64 6.19 11.35 -22.71
C SER A 64 6.60 10.66 -21.41
N THR A 65 7.16 9.46 -21.51
CA THR A 65 7.65 8.69 -20.35
C THR A 65 8.77 9.43 -19.62
N LEU A 66 9.77 9.92 -20.36
CA LEU A 66 10.89 10.66 -19.78
C LEU A 66 10.41 11.94 -19.09
N LEU A 67 9.51 12.67 -19.74
CA LEU A 67 8.95 13.93 -19.20
C LEU A 67 8.15 13.68 -17.91
N GLY A 68 7.25 12.71 -17.93
CA GLY A 68 6.47 12.33 -16.74
C GLY A 68 7.36 11.93 -15.56
N PHE A 69 8.41 11.16 -15.85
CA PHE A 69 9.40 10.77 -14.84
C PHE A 69 10.18 11.97 -14.28
N LEU A 70 10.67 12.87 -15.13
CA LEU A 70 11.43 14.06 -14.71
C LEU A 70 10.58 15.01 -13.87
N LEU A 71 9.35 15.30 -14.30
CA LEU A 71 8.43 16.16 -13.55
C LEU A 71 8.05 15.53 -12.20
N ALA A 72 7.78 14.23 -12.15
CA ALA A 72 7.54 13.54 -10.88
C ALA A 72 8.73 13.63 -9.93
N ARG A 73 9.96 13.46 -10.42
CA ARG A 73 11.18 13.60 -9.60
C ARG A 73 11.36 15.01 -9.05
N LEU A 74 11.05 16.03 -9.86
CA LEU A 74 11.08 17.42 -9.46
C LEU A 74 10.05 17.71 -8.36
N VAL A 75 8.82 17.23 -8.53
CA VAL A 75 7.73 17.41 -7.56
C VAL A 75 8.04 16.70 -6.25
N ILE A 76 8.53 15.45 -6.30
CA ILE A 76 8.95 14.73 -5.09
C ILE A 76 10.06 15.47 -4.36
N TRP A 77 11.04 16.02 -5.10
CA TRP A 77 12.11 16.84 -4.51
C TRP A 77 11.56 18.11 -3.85
N PHE A 78 10.61 18.78 -4.50
CA PHE A 78 9.95 19.97 -3.97
C PHE A 78 9.16 19.66 -2.69
N ILE A 79 8.25 18.66 -2.73
CA ILE A 79 7.41 18.29 -1.60
C ILE A 79 8.23 17.82 -0.39
N THR A 80 9.33 17.08 -0.62
CA THR A 80 10.20 16.63 0.48
C THR A 80 10.97 17.75 1.15
N ARG A 81 11.03 18.95 0.56
CA ARG A 81 11.67 20.15 1.16
C ARG A 81 10.69 21.06 1.88
N ILE A 82 9.42 20.99 1.54
CA ILE A 82 8.38 21.76 2.19
C ILE A 82 7.90 20.97 3.39
N ASN A 83 8.20 21.45 4.59
CA ASN A 83 7.74 20.87 5.86
C ASN A 83 6.31 21.30 6.20
N SER A 84 5.46 21.42 5.19
CA SER A 84 4.16 22.06 5.26
C SER A 84 3.03 21.07 5.57
N GLU A 85 1.89 21.65 5.84
CA GLU A 85 0.60 21.03 6.03
C GLU A 85 0.25 20.00 4.94
N GLU A 86 -0.48 18.97 5.30
CA GLU A 86 -0.92 17.88 4.44
C GLU A 86 -1.67 18.37 3.20
N MET A 87 -2.48 19.43 3.36
CA MET A 87 -3.23 20.05 2.26
C MET A 87 -2.32 20.68 1.20
N ILE A 88 -1.23 21.33 1.61
CA ILE A 88 -0.29 21.99 0.66
C ILE A 88 0.44 20.92 -0.17
N GLN A 89 0.89 19.85 0.47
CA GLN A 89 1.58 18.76 -0.24
C GLN A 89 0.64 18.07 -1.24
N ASN A 90 -0.61 17.80 -0.86
CA ASN A 90 -1.58 17.19 -1.74
C ASN A 90 -1.97 18.10 -2.91
N SER A 91 -2.23 19.39 -2.63
CA SER A 91 -2.51 20.39 -3.66
C SER A 91 -1.36 20.55 -4.66
N ALA A 92 -0.11 20.49 -4.19
CA ALA A 92 1.07 20.52 -5.04
C ALA A 92 1.14 19.31 -5.98
N VAL A 93 0.78 18.10 -5.51
CA VAL A 93 0.71 16.90 -6.38
C VAL A 93 -0.35 17.06 -7.45
N ILE A 94 -1.55 17.52 -7.09
CA ILE A 94 -2.65 17.71 -8.03
C ILE A 94 -2.29 18.75 -9.10
N LEU A 95 -1.80 19.91 -8.67
CA LEU A 95 -1.40 20.99 -9.58
C LEU A 95 -0.30 20.51 -10.53
N SER A 96 0.68 19.76 -10.02
CA SER A 96 1.76 19.20 -10.81
C SER A 96 1.29 18.12 -11.79
N ALA A 97 0.27 17.34 -11.44
CA ALA A 97 -0.34 16.38 -12.36
C ALA A 97 -1.00 17.10 -13.56
N TYR A 98 -1.79 18.15 -13.29
CA TYR A 98 -2.36 18.99 -14.36
C TYR A 98 -1.27 19.68 -15.19
N LEU A 99 -0.25 20.22 -14.55
CA LEU A 99 0.89 20.84 -15.23
C LEU A 99 1.60 19.82 -16.16
N THR A 100 1.81 18.61 -15.68
CA THR A 100 2.40 17.52 -16.48
C THR A 100 1.60 17.23 -17.72
N PHE A 101 0.27 17.14 -17.60
CA PHE A 101 -0.62 16.93 -18.73
C PHE A 101 -0.56 18.09 -19.73
N ILE A 102 -0.69 19.35 -19.25
CA ILE A 102 -0.70 20.55 -20.09
C ILE A 102 0.65 20.71 -20.83
N VAL A 103 1.77 20.58 -20.12
CA VAL A 103 3.11 20.71 -20.72
C VAL A 103 3.33 19.64 -21.79
N SER A 104 2.96 18.39 -21.52
CA SER A 104 3.11 17.31 -22.48
C SER A 104 2.24 17.48 -23.71
N GLN A 105 0.94 17.75 -23.50
CA GLN A 105 -0.04 17.76 -24.59
C GLN A 105 0.01 19.02 -25.45
N TYR A 106 0.12 20.21 -24.80
CA TYR A 106 -0.03 21.48 -25.51
C TYR A 106 1.32 22.13 -25.88
N TYR A 107 2.35 22.01 -25.03
CA TYR A 107 3.64 22.66 -25.30
C TYR A 107 4.61 21.78 -26.09
N LEU A 108 4.65 20.49 -25.79
CA LEU A 108 5.60 19.57 -26.42
C LEU A 108 4.97 18.69 -27.53
N GLY A 109 3.64 18.72 -27.68
CA GLY A 109 2.94 17.94 -28.70
C GLY A 109 3.07 16.42 -28.53
N VAL A 110 3.36 15.95 -27.29
CA VAL A 110 3.46 14.52 -26.96
C VAL A 110 2.25 14.08 -26.13
N SER A 111 2.11 12.77 -25.87
CA SER A 111 0.95 12.26 -25.14
C SER A 111 0.96 12.68 -23.67
N GLY A 112 0.06 13.62 -23.32
CA GLY A 112 -0.16 14.06 -21.95
C GLY A 112 -0.66 12.94 -21.04
N VAL A 113 -1.42 11.98 -21.58
CA VAL A 113 -1.96 10.85 -20.81
C VAL A 113 -0.85 9.89 -20.39
N ILE A 114 0.08 9.55 -21.29
CA ILE A 114 1.23 8.69 -20.98
C ILE A 114 2.14 9.38 -19.97
N ALA A 115 2.42 10.67 -20.17
CA ALA A 115 3.24 11.43 -19.23
C ALA A 115 2.61 11.47 -17.83
N LEU A 116 1.29 11.68 -17.73
CA LEU A 116 0.55 11.68 -16.47
C LEU A 116 0.55 10.31 -15.78
N LEU A 117 0.41 9.22 -16.55
CA LEU A 117 0.47 7.86 -16.03
C LEU A 117 1.84 7.57 -15.40
N VAL A 118 2.93 7.89 -16.10
CA VAL A 118 4.30 7.70 -15.60
C VAL A 118 4.58 8.62 -14.41
N PHE A 119 4.06 9.85 -14.42
CA PHE A 119 4.12 10.77 -13.30
C PHE A 119 3.47 10.14 -12.06
N GLY A 120 2.22 9.68 -12.16
CA GLY A 120 1.48 9.05 -11.06
C GLY A 120 2.18 7.81 -10.51
N LEU A 121 2.64 6.90 -11.38
CA LEU A 121 3.41 5.72 -10.96
C LEU A 121 4.70 6.09 -10.23
N THR A 122 5.41 7.12 -10.71
CA THR A 122 6.66 7.57 -10.09
C THR A 122 6.40 8.22 -8.73
N VAL A 123 5.36 9.06 -8.61
CA VAL A 123 4.96 9.68 -7.34
C VAL A 123 4.56 8.60 -6.33
N THR A 124 3.79 7.61 -6.75
CA THR A 124 3.38 6.50 -5.88
C THR A 124 4.58 5.67 -5.45
N TYR A 125 5.43 5.25 -6.36
CA TYR A 125 6.55 4.35 -6.05
C TYR A 125 7.71 5.05 -5.30
N VAL A 126 8.06 6.27 -5.68
CA VAL A 126 9.21 7.01 -5.12
C VAL A 126 8.79 8.03 -4.06
N GLY A 127 7.62 8.64 -4.22
CA GLY A 127 7.08 9.70 -3.36
C GLY A 127 6.42 9.14 -2.10
N LYS A 128 5.41 8.27 -2.26
CA LYS A 128 4.65 7.70 -1.13
C LYS A 128 5.54 7.22 0.03
N PRO A 129 6.66 6.51 -0.21
CA PRO A 129 7.56 6.13 0.87
C PRO A 129 8.35 7.28 1.54
N ARG A 130 8.33 8.47 1.02
CA ARG A 130 9.07 9.64 1.55
C ARG A 130 8.18 10.63 2.28
N LEU A 131 6.88 10.49 2.11
CA LEU A 131 5.87 11.31 2.77
C LEU A 131 5.58 10.79 4.18
N LYS A 132 5.04 11.64 5.05
CA LYS A 132 4.56 11.26 6.38
C LYS A 132 3.35 10.33 6.23
N PRO A 133 3.12 9.36 7.14
CA PRO A 133 1.97 8.46 7.06
C PRO A 133 0.62 9.19 7.03
N GLN A 134 0.48 10.27 7.79
CA GLN A 134 -0.72 11.11 7.83
C GLN A 134 -1.03 11.71 6.44
N VAL A 135 0.00 12.27 5.77
CA VAL A 135 -0.12 12.79 4.40
C VAL A 135 -0.50 11.69 3.43
N ASN A 136 0.09 10.49 3.56
CA ASN A 136 -0.24 9.35 2.71
C ASN A 136 -1.71 8.93 2.87
N ASN A 137 -2.20 8.82 4.11
CA ASN A 137 -3.59 8.45 4.39
C ASN A 137 -4.56 9.49 3.84
N PHE A 138 -4.26 10.79 4.06
CA PHE A 138 -5.07 11.87 3.49
C PHE A 138 -5.08 11.83 1.97
N MET A 139 -3.92 11.67 1.32
CA MET A 139 -3.81 11.53 -0.13
C MET A 139 -4.61 10.34 -0.66
N GLU A 140 -4.56 9.19 0.02
CA GLU A 140 -5.26 7.98 -0.40
C GLU A 140 -6.77 8.19 -0.41
N HIS A 141 -7.34 8.70 0.68
CA HIS A 141 -8.76 9.01 0.77
C HIS A 141 -9.20 10.11 -0.21
N PHE A 142 -8.37 11.14 -0.39
CA PHE A 142 -8.65 12.22 -1.34
C PHE A 142 -8.72 11.72 -2.79
N TRP A 143 -7.72 10.93 -3.21
CA TRP A 143 -7.70 10.38 -4.56
C TRP A 143 -8.82 9.35 -4.77
N GLU A 144 -9.18 8.59 -3.74
CA GLU A 144 -10.32 7.68 -3.78
C GLU A 144 -11.63 8.45 -4.02
N LEU A 145 -11.85 9.53 -3.28
CA LEU A 145 -13.01 10.39 -3.46
C LEU A 145 -13.05 11.03 -4.87
N LEU A 146 -11.91 11.57 -5.31
CA LEU A 146 -11.82 12.21 -6.63
C LEU A 146 -12.09 11.21 -7.77
N THR A 147 -11.55 10.01 -7.66
CA THR A 147 -11.79 8.91 -8.61
C THR A 147 -13.27 8.52 -8.63
N TYR A 148 -13.91 8.42 -7.46
CA TYR A 148 -15.34 8.15 -7.36
C TYR A 148 -16.19 9.22 -8.07
N ILE A 149 -15.90 10.50 -7.82
CA ILE A 149 -16.60 11.64 -8.49
C ILE A 149 -16.38 11.59 -10.00
N ALA A 150 -15.12 11.43 -10.44
CA ALA A 150 -14.79 11.40 -11.86
C ALA A 150 -15.50 10.23 -12.58
N ASN A 151 -15.46 9.03 -12.02
CA ASN A 151 -16.15 7.87 -12.57
C ASN A 151 -17.66 8.11 -12.66
N THR A 152 -18.27 8.65 -11.61
CA THR A 152 -19.71 8.96 -11.59
C THR A 152 -20.08 9.95 -12.71
N LEU A 153 -19.31 11.02 -12.87
CA LEU A 153 -19.53 12.00 -13.93
C LEU A 153 -19.39 11.38 -15.33
N ILE A 154 -18.38 10.54 -15.54
CA ILE A 154 -18.18 9.86 -16.83
C ILE A 154 -19.38 8.94 -17.15
N PHE A 155 -19.85 8.13 -16.18
CA PHE A 155 -21.01 7.27 -16.39
C PHE A 155 -22.27 8.06 -16.72
N ILE A 156 -22.51 9.20 -16.04
CA ILE A 156 -23.65 10.08 -16.34
C ILE A 156 -23.53 10.68 -17.74
N LEU A 157 -22.36 11.24 -18.09
CA LEU A 157 -22.12 11.84 -19.41
C LEU A 157 -22.30 10.82 -20.53
N VAL A 158 -21.74 9.62 -20.36
CA VAL A 158 -21.89 8.54 -21.35
C VAL A 158 -23.36 8.14 -21.48
N GLY A 159 -24.10 8.01 -20.37
CA GLY A 159 -25.53 7.71 -20.40
C GLY A 159 -26.32 8.74 -21.18
N ILE A 160 -26.06 10.03 -20.99
CA ILE A 160 -26.70 11.13 -21.72
C ILE A 160 -26.38 11.07 -23.22
N VAL A 161 -25.08 10.89 -23.56
CA VAL A 161 -24.66 10.84 -24.97
C VAL A 161 -25.23 9.63 -25.69
N ILE A 162 -25.31 8.46 -25.03
CA ILE A 162 -25.95 7.26 -25.59
C ILE A 162 -27.43 7.54 -25.87
N ALA A 163 -28.15 8.08 -24.90
CA ALA A 163 -29.58 8.39 -25.06
C ALA A 163 -29.87 9.33 -26.22
N GLN A 164 -28.92 10.23 -26.53
CA GLN A 164 -29.08 11.20 -27.63
C GLN A 164 -28.65 10.69 -29.02
N LYS A 165 -27.59 9.85 -29.07
CA LYS A 165 -26.92 9.52 -30.35
C LYS A 165 -27.10 8.07 -30.80
N VAL A 166 -27.62 7.18 -29.96
CA VAL A 166 -27.69 5.74 -30.29
C VAL A 166 -29.09 5.33 -30.68
N ASN A 167 -29.26 4.87 -31.91
CA ASN A 167 -30.47 4.21 -32.36
C ASN A 167 -30.44 2.71 -32.00
N PHE A 168 -31.31 2.30 -31.08
CA PHE A 168 -31.40 0.94 -30.61
C PHE A 168 -32.00 0.03 -31.69
N THR A 169 -31.25 -1.00 -32.07
CA THR A 169 -31.70 -2.05 -33.00
C THR A 169 -31.48 -3.43 -32.39
N TRP A 170 -32.46 -4.33 -32.50
CA TRP A 170 -32.35 -5.69 -31.98
C TRP A 170 -31.14 -6.46 -32.56
N GLY A 171 -30.79 -6.19 -33.81
CA GLY A 171 -29.58 -6.76 -34.42
C GLY A 171 -28.28 -6.30 -33.75
N ALA A 172 -28.19 -5.01 -33.40
CA ALA A 172 -27.03 -4.46 -32.68
C ALA A 172 -26.91 -5.07 -31.28
N LEU A 173 -28.01 -5.36 -30.59
CA LEU A 173 -27.98 -6.07 -29.30
C LEU A 173 -27.43 -7.49 -29.43
N GLY A 174 -27.82 -8.22 -30.48
CA GLY A 174 -27.29 -9.56 -30.75
C GLY A 174 -25.77 -9.54 -30.99
N ILE A 175 -25.28 -8.56 -31.75
CA ILE A 175 -23.84 -8.35 -31.98
C ILE A 175 -23.14 -7.96 -30.66
N LEU A 176 -23.72 -7.12 -29.84
CA LEU A 176 -23.19 -6.73 -28.54
C LEU A 176 -22.97 -7.95 -27.62
N ILE A 177 -23.99 -8.81 -27.52
CA ILE A 177 -23.90 -10.06 -26.72
C ILE A 177 -22.81 -10.98 -27.27
N LEU A 178 -22.73 -11.11 -28.60
CA LEU A 178 -21.69 -11.92 -29.24
C LEU A 178 -20.29 -11.38 -28.90
N ILE A 179 -20.06 -10.08 -29.04
CA ILE A 179 -18.78 -9.43 -28.70
C ILE A 179 -18.47 -9.65 -27.22
N TYR A 180 -19.43 -9.50 -26.31
CA TYR A 180 -19.26 -9.73 -24.90
C TYR A 180 -18.80 -11.17 -24.60
N ILE A 181 -19.43 -12.17 -25.21
CA ILE A 181 -19.05 -13.58 -25.06
C ILE A 181 -17.65 -13.84 -25.62
N CYS A 182 -17.36 -13.34 -26.81
CA CYS A 182 -16.03 -13.47 -27.44
C CYS A 182 -14.91 -12.84 -26.60
N LEU A 183 -15.14 -11.65 -26.01
CA LEU A 183 -14.17 -11.00 -25.15
C LEU A 183 -13.88 -11.82 -23.89
N ASN A 184 -14.90 -12.36 -23.23
CA ASN A 184 -14.72 -13.21 -22.04
C ASN A 184 -14.00 -14.52 -22.41
N LEU A 185 -14.33 -15.13 -23.55
CA LEU A 185 -13.68 -16.35 -24.04
C LEU A 185 -12.20 -16.12 -24.37
N PHE A 186 -11.92 -15.02 -25.07
CA PHE A 186 -10.54 -14.63 -25.40
C PHE A 186 -9.72 -14.36 -24.14
N ARG A 187 -10.29 -13.65 -23.17
CA ARG A 187 -9.63 -13.39 -21.87
C ARG A 187 -9.34 -14.72 -21.13
N PHE A 188 -10.30 -15.64 -21.09
CA PHE A 188 -10.09 -16.96 -20.53
C PHE A 188 -8.96 -17.71 -21.21
N ALA A 189 -8.94 -17.72 -22.55
CA ALA A 189 -7.88 -18.37 -23.33
C ALA A 189 -6.50 -17.77 -23.04
N MET A 190 -6.39 -16.43 -22.97
CA MET A 190 -5.14 -15.74 -22.64
C MET A 190 -4.62 -16.06 -21.24
N ILE A 191 -5.50 -16.06 -20.23
CA ILE A 191 -5.12 -16.39 -18.86
C ILE A 191 -4.69 -17.87 -18.76
N MET A 192 -5.38 -18.77 -19.45
CA MET A 192 -5.00 -20.19 -19.48
C MET A 192 -3.67 -20.44 -20.21
N LEU A 193 -3.38 -19.67 -21.26
CA LEU A 193 -2.09 -19.73 -21.97
C LEU A 193 -0.95 -19.27 -21.06
N LEU A 194 -1.16 -18.18 -20.28
CA LEU A 194 -0.15 -17.63 -19.37
C LEU A 194 -0.08 -18.38 -18.02
N TYR A 195 -1.07 -19.20 -17.70
CA TYR A 195 -1.16 -19.93 -16.43
C TYR A 195 0.12 -20.71 -16.05
N PRO A 196 0.75 -21.52 -16.97
CA PRO A 196 1.96 -22.27 -16.60
C PRO A 196 3.14 -21.36 -16.25
N LEU A 197 3.22 -20.17 -16.85
CA LEU A 197 4.23 -19.17 -16.53
C LEU A 197 3.95 -18.55 -15.16
N MET A 198 2.71 -18.12 -14.89
CA MET A 198 2.30 -17.50 -13.63
C MET A 198 2.38 -18.48 -12.44
N LYS A 199 2.16 -19.77 -12.68
CA LYS A 199 2.35 -20.82 -11.66
C LYS A 199 3.81 -20.99 -11.25
N ARG A 200 4.76 -20.73 -12.13
CA ARG A 200 6.21 -20.84 -11.87
C ARG A 200 6.83 -19.55 -11.31
N MET A 201 6.23 -18.41 -11.61
CA MET A 201 6.68 -17.12 -11.08
C MET A 201 6.09 -16.94 -9.68
N GLY A 202 6.94 -16.96 -8.67
CA GLY A 202 6.83 -16.63 -7.24
C GLY A 202 5.47 -16.69 -6.50
N TYR A 203 4.37 -16.40 -7.16
CA TYR A 203 3.05 -16.25 -6.53
C TYR A 203 2.15 -17.49 -6.63
N GLY A 204 2.46 -18.43 -7.55
CA GLY A 204 1.74 -19.70 -7.63
C GLY A 204 0.23 -19.59 -7.80
N LEU A 205 -0.22 -18.83 -8.82
CA LEU A 205 -1.66 -18.67 -9.12
C LEU A 205 -2.37 -20.02 -9.19
N SER A 206 -3.44 -20.19 -8.41
CA SER A 206 -4.25 -21.41 -8.44
C SER A 206 -5.22 -21.41 -9.64
N LYS A 207 -5.69 -22.60 -10.05
CA LYS A 207 -6.71 -22.69 -11.13
C LYS A 207 -8.00 -21.95 -10.77
N ARG A 208 -8.37 -21.95 -9.47
CA ARG A 208 -9.58 -21.27 -8.97
C ARG A 208 -9.44 -19.76 -9.07
N GLU A 209 -8.30 -19.23 -8.68
CA GLU A 209 -7.97 -17.81 -8.79
C GLU A 209 -7.91 -17.35 -10.26
N SER A 210 -7.39 -18.20 -11.18
CA SER A 210 -7.39 -17.91 -12.62
C SER A 210 -8.80 -17.73 -13.20
N VAL A 211 -9.77 -18.52 -12.74
CA VAL A 211 -11.18 -18.38 -13.15
C VAL A 211 -11.75 -17.05 -12.65
N ILE A 212 -11.47 -16.68 -11.41
CA ILE A 212 -11.92 -15.38 -10.87
C ILE A 212 -11.24 -14.21 -11.60
N LEU A 213 -9.94 -14.29 -11.87
CA LEU A 213 -9.21 -13.27 -12.63
C LEU A 213 -9.84 -13.07 -14.03
N THR A 214 -10.27 -14.17 -14.68
CA THR A 214 -10.98 -14.09 -15.96
C THR A 214 -12.31 -13.37 -15.81
N TRP A 215 -13.12 -13.75 -14.85
CA TRP A 215 -14.49 -13.25 -14.66
C TRP A 215 -14.51 -11.84 -14.06
N GLY A 216 -13.57 -11.52 -13.16
CA GLY A 216 -13.44 -10.24 -12.47
C GLY A 216 -12.95 -9.08 -13.32
N GLY A 217 -12.66 -9.29 -14.60
CA GLY A 217 -12.22 -8.24 -15.53
C GLY A 217 -13.31 -7.23 -15.85
N LEU A 218 -13.61 -6.37 -14.88
CA LEU A 218 -14.56 -5.27 -15.08
C LEU A 218 -13.96 -4.22 -16.01
N ARG A 219 -14.77 -3.72 -16.94
CA ARG A 219 -14.39 -2.60 -17.80
C ARG A 219 -14.73 -1.30 -17.10
N GLY A 220 -13.71 -0.45 -16.91
CA GLY A 220 -13.82 0.80 -16.16
C GLY A 220 -14.26 1.99 -17.03
N ALA A 221 -14.29 3.17 -16.39
CA ALA A 221 -14.61 4.44 -17.02
C ALA A 221 -13.62 4.84 -18.12
N LEU A 222 -12.41 4.30 -18.12
CA LEU A 222 -11.38 4.59 -19.13
C LEU A 222 -11.87 4.21 -20.54
N GLY A 223 -12.39 3.00 -20.74
CA GLY A 223 -12.94 2.59 -22.03
C GLY A 223 -14.04 3.51 -22.51
N MET A 224 -14.87 4.00 -21.60
CA MET A 224 -15.93 4.98 -21.93
C MET A 224 -15.37 6.34 -22.32
N THR A 225 -14.32 6.84 -21.63
CA THR A 225 -13.68 8.11 -22.01
C THR A 225 -13.06 8.05 -23.39
N LEU A 226 -12.43 6.94 -23.75
CA LEU A 226 -11.86 6.73 -25.07
C LEU A 226 -12.97 6.66 -26.15
N ALA A 227 -14.09 6.00 -25.86
CA ALA A 227 -15.24 5.97 -26.76
C ALA A 227 -15.89 7.36 -26.94
N LEU A 228 -15.97 8.15 -25.88
CA LEU A 228 -16.41 9.55 -25.96
C LEU A 228 -15.45 10.38 -26.84
N MET A 229 -14.14 10.20 -26.69
CA MET A 229 -13.14 10.88 -27.51
C MET A 229 -13.34 10.58 -29.00
N VAL A 230 -13.60 9.32 -29.35
CA VAL A 230 -13.95 8.92 -30.72
C VAL A 230 -15.26 9.60 -31.16
N SER A 231 -16.28 9.63 -30.29
CA SER A 231 -17.60 10.19 -30.59
C SER A 231 -17.56 11.69 -30.92
N TYR A 232 -16.62 12.44 -30.33
CA TYR A 232 -16.47 13.88 -30.57
C TYR A 232 -15.47 14.25 -31.69
N THR A 233 -14.83 13.26 -32.33
CA THR A 233 -13.84 13.51 -33.37
C THR A 233 -14.52 13.61 -34.75
N PRO A 234 -14.57 14.80 -35.39
CA PRO A 234 -15.28 15.00 -36.66
C PRO A 234 -14.71 14.22 -37.85
N ALA A 235 -13.42 13.86 -37.78
CA ALA A 235 -12.74 13.12 -38.85
C ALA A 235 -13.27 11.66 -39.02
N ILE A 236 -14.01 11.13 -38.04
CA ILE A 236 -14.58 9.78 -38.09
C ILE A 236 -16.04 9.84 -38.57
N PRO A 237 -16.45 8.94 -39.49
CA PRO A 237 -17.85 8.87 -39.95
C PRO A 237 -18.83 8.68 -38.77
N GLU A 238 -20.00 9.32 -38.85
CA GLU A 238 -20.97 9.34 -37.74
C GLU A 238 -21.48 7.94 -37.36
N GLU A 239 -21.65 7.09 -38.36
CA GLU A 239 -22.06 5.69 -38.12
C GLU A 239 -21.04 4.93 -37.28
N VAL A 240 -19.73 5.09 -37.56
CA VAL A 240 -18.66 4.44 -36.78
C VAL A 240 -18.58 5.00 -35.37
N ARG A 241 -18.73 6.33 -35.21
CA ARG A 241 -18.73 6.97 -33.89
C ARG A 241 -19.86 6.46 -32.99
N SER A 242 -21.07 6.34 -33.54
CA SER A 242 -22.24 5.83 -32.80
C SER A 242 -22.09 4.34 -32.47
N GLN A 243 -21.57 3.53 -33.37
CA GLN A 243 -21.31 2.09 -33.12
C GLN A 243 -20.25 1.88 -32.05
N VAL A 244 -19.12 2.58 -32.12
CA VAL A 244 -18.06 2.48 -31.09
C VAL A 244 -18.59 2.85 -29.71
N LEU A 245 -19.35 3.94 -29.62
CA LEU A 245 -19.97 4.37 -28.37
C LEU A 245 -20.96 3.33 -27.83
N PHE A 246 -21.84 2.82 -28.67
CA PHE A 246 -22.84 1.83 -28.30
C PHE A 246 -22.22 0.53 -27.81
N PHE A 247 -21.29 -0.06 -28.57
CA PHE A 247 -20.66 -1.32 -28.19
C PHE A 247 -19.80 -1.17 -26.95
N THR A 248 -19.03 -0.09 -26.83
CA THR A 248 -18.17 0.11 -25.65
C THR A 248 -19.02 0.29 -24.38
N ALA A 249 -20.02 1.16 -24.43
CA ALA A 249 -20.88 1.39 -23.29
C ALA A 249 -21.74 0.16 -22.94
N GLY A 250 -22.24 -0.56 -23.96
CA GLY A 250 -22.98 -1.80 -23.78
C GLY A 250 -22.15 -2.89 -23.10
N ILE A 251 -20.87 -3.06 -23.52
CA ILE A 251 -19.94 -4.01 -22.90
C ILE A 251 -19.66 -3.61 -21.44
N VAL A 252 -19.41 -2.32 -21.15
CA VAL A 252 -19.19 -1.86 -19.79
C VAL A 252 -20.41 -2.14 -18.92
N THR A 253 -21.61 -1.82 -19.42
CA THR A 253 -22.86 -2.09 -18.70
C THR A 253 -23.06 -3.58 -18.46
N LEU A 254 -22.83 -4.46 -19.46
CA LEU A 254 -22.93 -5.91 -19.30
C LEU A 254 -21.92 -6.45 -18.30
N THR A 255 -20.66 -5.97 -18.32
CA THR A 255 -19.65 -6.40 -17.33
C THR A 255 -20.00 -5.96 -15.91
N LEU A 256 -20.59 -4.79 -15.72
CA LEU A 256 -21.08 -4.34 -14.41
C LEU A 256 -22.32 -5.12 -13.96
N CYS A 257 -23.30 -5.31 -14.83
CA CYS A 257 -24.54 -5.98 -14.48
C CYS A 257 -24.35 -7.51 -14.30
N VAL A 258 -23.53 -8.15 -15.11
CA VAL A 258 -23.36 -9.61 -15.08
C VAL A 258 -22.14 -10.01 -14.27
N ASN A 259 -20.95 -9.55 -14.63
CA ASN A 259 -19.73 -10.02 -13.97
C ASN A 259 -19.65 -9.54 -12.51
N ALA A 260 -19.91 -8.26 -12.23
CA ALA A 260 -19.80 -7.74 -10.86
C ALA A 260 -20.80 -8.39 -9.92
N THR A 261 -22.07 -8.56 -10.33
CA THR A 261 -23.11 -9.17 -9.49
C THR A 261 -22.89 -10.67 -9.24
N THR A 262 -22.37 -11.38 -10.24
CA THR A 262 -22.14 -12.83 -10.15
C THR A 262 -20.78 -13.21 -9.55
N THR A 263 -19.84 -12.27 -9.43
CA THR A 263 -18.51 -12.53 -8.86
C THR A 263 -18.59 -13.09 -7.43
N ARG A 264 -19.45 -12.54 -6.56
CA ARG A 264 -19.65 -13.04 -5.18
C ARG A 264 -20.13 -14.50 -5.16
N TRP A 265 -21.10 -14.83 -6.00
CA TRP A 265 -21.59 -16.20 -6.13
C TRP A 265 -20.49 -17.16 -6.63
N LEU A 266 -19.70 -16.71 -7.62
CA LEU A 266 -18.61 -17.51 -8.17
C LEU A 266 -17.49 -17.76 -7.14
N LEU A 267 -17.13 -16.74 -6.36
CA LEU A 267 -16.17 -16.85 -5.26
C LEU A 267 -16.61 -17.86 -4.21
N ASN A 268 -17.89 -17.81 -3.81
CA ASN A 268 -18.48 -18.78 -2.89
C ASN A 268 -18.41 -20.20 -3.46
N LYS A 269 -18.80 -20.37 -4.72
CA LYS A 269 -18.83 -21.69 -5.39
C LYS A 269 -17.42 -22.29 -5.54
N LEU A 270 -16.40 -21.46 -5.74
CA LEU A 270 -15.01 -21.90 -5.85
C LEU A 270 -14.34 -22.10 -4.48
N GLY A 271 -15.03 -21.79 -3.38
CA GLY A 271 -14.51 -21.95 -2.02
C GLY A 271 -13.37 -20.99 -1.69
N LEU A 272 -13.34 -19.80 -2.31
CA LEU A 272 -12.33 -18.77 -2.05
C LEU A 272 -12.75 -17.79 -0.94
N ILE A 273 -14.01 -17.84 -0.51
CA ILE A 273 -14.58 -17.04 0.58
C ILE A 273 -14.63 -17.84 1.90
N ASN A 274 -14.17 -19.08 1.91
CA ASN A 274 -14.21 -19.87 3.14
C ASN A 274 -13.30 -19.22 4.19
N ILE A 275 -13.94 -18.56 5.16
CA ILE A 275 -13.25 -18.07 6.37
C ILE A 275 -12.68 -19.32 7.07
N PRO A 276 -11.37 -19.35 7.38
CA PRO A 276 -10.79 -20.48 8.10
C PRO A 276 -11.54 -20.74 9.39
N SER A 277 -11.88 -22.01 9.66
CA SER A 277 -12.61 -22.40 10.87
C SER A 277 -11.92 -21.90 12.16
N ALA A 278 -10.60 -21.85 12.16
CA ALA A 278 -9.80 -21.28 13.26
C ALA A 278 -10.14 -19.81 13.53
N ARG A 279 -10.32 -18.99 12.48
CA ARG A 279 -10.70 -17.57 12.60
C ARG A 279 -12.09 -17.41 13.18
N ILE A 280 -13.06 -18.20 12.71
CA ILE A 280 -14.45 -18.17 13.22
C ILE A 280 -14.48 -18.55 14.70
N ILE A 281 -13.73 -19.58 15.09
CA ILE A 281 -13.65 -20.01 16.50
C ILE A 281 -13.07 -18.91 17.38
N LEU A 282 -12.00 -18.28 16.93
CA LEU A 282 -11.36 -17.21 17.69
C LEU A 282 -12.23 -15.96 17.76
N GLU A 283 -12.93 -15.63 16.69
CA GLU A 283 -13.88 -14.50 16.63
C GLU A 283 -15.08 -14.73 17.55
N ASN A 284 -15.63 -15.94 17.57
CA ASN A 284 -16.69 -16.31 18.51
C ASN A 284 -16.23 -16.23 19.98
N LYS A 285 -15.00 -16.65 20.28
CA LYS A 285 -14.45 -16.48 21.64
C LYS A 285 -14.29 -15.00 22.03
N ILE A 286 -13.84 -14.17 21.11
CA ILE A 286 -13.75 -12.70 21.34
C ILE A 286 -15.14 -12.14 21.61
N GLN A 287 -16.14 -12.50 20.80
CA GLN A 287 -17.52 -12.05 20.99
C GLN A 287 -18.09 -12.51 22.35
N GLN A 288 -17.78 -13.73 22.73
CA GLN A 288 -18.17 -14.26 24.04
C GLN A 288 -17.50 -13.46 25.18
N THR A 289 -16.21 -13.18 25.10
CA THR A 289 -15.47 -12.39 26.11
C THR A 289 -16.02 -10.97 26.23
N ILE A 290 -16.35 -10.33 25.09
CA ILE A 290 -16.97 -9.00 25.07
C ILE A 290 -18.33 -9.05 25.78
N ARG A 291 -19.14 -10.06 25.48
CA ARG A 291 -20.44 -10.26 26.11
C ARG A 291 -20.33 -10.46 27.62
N GLU A 292 -19.47 -11.35 28.09
CA GLU A 292 -19.24 -11.63 29.50
C GLU A 292 -18.79 -10.36 30.25
N ASN A 293 -17.88 -9.58 29.66
CA ASN A 293 -17.46 -8.31 30.22
C ASN A 293 -18.59 -7.28 30.26
N SER A 294 -19.43 -7.25 29.23
CA SER A 294 -20.61 -6.38 29.18
C SER A 294 -21.64 -6.76 30.21
N GLU A 295 -21.89 -8.05 30.43
CA GLU A 295 -22.78 -8.55 31.49
C GLU A 295 -22.25 -8.19 32.90
N LYS A 296 -20.96 -8.40 33.16
CA LYS A 296 -20.31 -7.98 34.41
C LYS A 296 -20.36 -6.46 34.62
N TYR A 297 -20.24 -5.68 33.55
CA TYR A 297 -20.36 -4.23 33.64
C TYR A 297 -21.80 -3.79 33.92
N LEU A 298 -22.78 -4.44 33.27
CA LEU A 298 -24.20 -4.22 33.52
C LEU A 298 -24.56 -4.45 34.99
N GLU A 299 -24.11 -5.56 35.59
CA GLU A 299 -24.32 -5.84 37.02
C GLU A 299 -23.74 -4.75 37.94
N ARG A 300 -22.63 -4.12 37.53
CA ARG A 300 -22.07 -2.97 38.28
C ARG A 300 -22.88 -1.69 38.07
N LEU A 301 -23.47 -1.50 36.89
CA LEU A 301 -24.36 -0.37 36.60
C LEU A 301 -25.68 -0.48 37.36
N GLU A 302 -26.27 -1.69 37.45
CA GLU A 302 -27.51 -1.96 38.22
C GLU A 302 -27.39 -1.60 39.72
N LYS A 303 -26.15 -1.66 40.26
CA LYS A 303 -25.85 -1.35 41.66
C LYS A 303 -25.58 0.14 41.92
N ARG A 304 -25.67 1.01 40.89
CA ARG A 304 -25.43 2.45 41.05
C ARG A 304 -26.73 3.19 41.38
N ASP A 305 -26.78 3.82 42.52
CA ASP A 305 -27.94 4.60 43.00
C ASP A 305 -28.38 5.69 42.01
N ALA A 306 -27.43 6.27 41.28
CA ALA A 306 -27.69 7.29 40.25
C ALA A 306 -28.51 6.80 39.06
N LEU A 307 -28.71 5.48 38.90
CA LEU A 307 -29.43 4.83 37.81
C LEU A 307 -30.71 4.14 38.27
N GLU A 308 -31.21 4.50 39.44
CA GLU A 308 -32.46 4.02 40.00
C GLU A 308 -33.64 4.38 39.07
N GLY A 309 -34.50 3.41 38.74
CA GLY A 309 -35.60 3.59 37.76
C GLY A 309 -35.27 3.28 36.31
N THR A 310 -34.04 2.85 36.00
CA THR A 310 -33.66 2.45 34.63
C THR A 310 -34.38 1.16 34.22
N ASN A 311 -34.87 1.12 32.97
CA ASN A 311 -35.42 -0.11 32.39
C ASN A 311 -34.28 -1.05 31.92
N TRP A 312 -33.83 -1.92 32.81
CA TRP A 312 -32.71 -2.82 32.60
C TRP A 312 -32.97 -3.90 31.52
N GLU A 313 -34.24 -4.27 31.27
CA GLU A 313 -34.59 -5.17 30.18
C GLU A 313 -34.22 -4.57 28.81
N LYS A 314 -34.52 -3.28 28.61
CA LYS A 314 -34.10 -2.57 27.40
C LYS A 314 -32.60 -2.47 27.30
N VAL A 315 -31.89 -2.20 28.40
CA VAL A 315 -30.42 -2.12 28.40
C VAL A 315 -29.79 -3.47 28.05
N ARG A 316 -30.32 -4.56 28.60
CA ARG A 316 -29.84 -5.93 28.27
C ARG A 316 -29.99 -6.29 26.80
N HIS A 317 -30.99 -5.73 26.12
CA HIS A 317 -31.17 -5.94 24.68
C HIS A 317 -30.02 -5.39 23.82
N TYR A 318 -29.26 -4.41 24.35
CA TYR A 318 -28.10 -3.83 23.68
C TYR A 318 -26.78 -4.56 23.99
N ILE A 319 -26.79 -5.59 24.81
CA ILE A 319 -25.62 -6.46 25.00
C ILE A 319 -25.29 -7.16 23.68
N PHE A 320 -24.03 -7.37 23.43
CA PHE A 320 -23.53 -8.05 22.22
C PHE A 320 -24.25 -9.39 22.01
N PRO A 321 -24.72 -9.70 20.79
CA PRO A 321 -25.48 -10.92 20.52
C PRO A 321 -24.67 -12.17 20.87
N LYS A 322 -25.36 -13.28 21.17
CA LYS A 322 -24.67 -14.56 21.38
C LYS A 322 -23.95 -14.98 20.11
N PRO A 323 -22.68 -15.42 20.22
CA PRO A 323 -21.97 -15.97 19.06
C PRO A 323 -22.71 -17.18 18.51
N GLN A 324 -22.59 -17.39 17.20
CA GLN A 324 -23.14 -18.59 16.57
C GLN A 324 -22.38 -19.84 17.03
N GLU A 325 -23.09 -20.87 17.44
CA GLU A 325 -22.47 -22.16 17.77
C GLU A 325 -21.81 -22.75 16.51
N VAL A 326 -20.49 -22.82 16.51
CA VAL A 326 -19.72 -23.46 15.44
C VAL A 326 -19.38 -24.87 15.88
N THR A 327 -19.95 -25.84 15.18
CA THR A 327 -19.71 -27.28 15.40
C THR A 327 -18.35 -27.78 14.87
N HIS A 328 -17.55 -26.92 14.28
CA HIS A 328 -16.26 -27.30 13.70
C HIS A 328 -15.11 -27.11 14.67
N THR A 329 -14.33 -28.16 14.87
CA THR A 329 -13.03 -28.08 15.54
C THR A 329 -11.95 -27.73 14.51
N ALA A 330 -11.21 -26.65 14.75
CA ALA A 330 -10.04 -26.35 13.93
C ALA A 330 -8.87 -27.23 14.38
N GLY A 331 -8.12 -27.80 13.43
CA GLY A 331 -6.89 -28.52 13.76
C GLY A 331 -5.84 -27.55 14.33
N THR A 332 -4.97 -28.05 15.21
CA THR A 332 -3.90 -27.28 15.88
C THR A 332 -3.04 -26.45 14.90
N HIS A 333 -2.76 -27.02 13.72
CA HIS A 333 -2.01 -26.32 12.67
C HIS A 333 -2.77 -25.10 12.12
N ALA A 334 -4.07 -25.21 11.88
CA ALA A 334 -4.88 -24.09 11.40
C ALA A 334 -4.98 -22.97 12.46
N MET A 335 -5.09 -23.36 13.72
CA MET A 335 -5.10 -22.40 14.84
C MET A 335 -3.74 -21.69 14.99
N LEU A 336 -2.64 -22.41 14.87
CA LEU A 336 -1.28 -21.83 14.90
C LEU A 336 -1.10 -20.80 13.79
N THR A 337 -1.52 -21.12 12.58
CA THR A 337 -1.46 -20.22 11.42
C THR A 337 -2.27 -18.94 11.64
N GLU A 338 -3.49 -19.05 12.17
CA GLU A 338 -4.36 -17.91 12.47
C GLU A 338 -3.77 -17.00 13.56
N VAL A 339 -3.20 -17.60 14.62
CA VAL A 339 -2.57 -16.81 15.69
C VAL A 339 -1.31 -16.12 15.20
N ARG A 340 -0.51 -16.74 14.31
CA ARG A 340 0.63 -16.07 13.66
C ARG A 340 0.19 -14.83 12.88
N LEU A 341 -0.90 -14.93 12.10
CA LEU A 341 -1.42 -13.79 11.36
C LEU A 341 -1.81 -12.64 12.30
N ARG A 342 -2.46 -12.94 13.43
CA ARG A 342 -2.82 -11.91 14.43
C ARG A 342 -1.61 -11.27 15.09
N VAL A 343 -0.56 -12.05 15.37
CA VAL A 343 0.71 -11.49 15.86
C VAL A 343 1.30 -10.55 14.81
N LEU A 344 1.31 -10.95 13.54
CA LEU A 344 1.81 -10.11 12.45
C LEU A 344 0.98 -8.83 12.26
N ASP A 345 -0.35 -8.89 12.36
CA ASP A 345 -1.23 -7.71 12.30
C ASP A 345 -0.95 -6.74 13.45
N ARG A 346 -0.78 -7.27 14.67
CA ARG A 346 -0.41 -6.46 15.82
C ARG A 346 0.98 -5.84 15.65
N GLU A 347 1.95 -6.62 15.17
CA GLU A 347 3.31 -6.14 14.91
C GLU A 347 3.32 -5.02 13.86
N LYS A 348 2.48 -5.11 12.81
CA LYS A 348 2.27 -4.02 11.84
C LYS A 348 1.72 -2.76 12.51
N ALA A 349 0.67 -2.88 13.31
CA ALA A 349 0.08 -1.75 14.03
C ALA A 349 1.07 -1.08 14.97
N LEU A 350 1.82 -1.88 15.74
CA LEU A 350 2.89 -1.38 16.63
C LEU A 350 4.02 -0.72 15.85
N CYS A 351 4.38 -1.25 14.70
CA CYS A 351 5.41 -0.66 13.84
C CYS A 351 4.99 0.75 13.37
N HIS A 352 3.72 0.94 13.01
CA HIS A 352 3.15 2.26 12.71
C HIS A 352 3.22 3.17 13.93
N GLN A 353 2.78 2.71 15.10
CA GLN A 353 2.82 3.48 16.33
C GLN A 353 4.25 3.93 16.68
N LEU A 354 5.23 3.04 16.65
CA LEU A 354 6.64 3.37 16.92
C LEU A 354 7.20 4.39 15.93
N TYR A 355 6.74 4.37 14.69
CA TYR A 355 7.11 5.37 13.70
C TYR A 355 6.44 6.72 13.97
N ASP A 356 5.15 6.76 14.24
CA ASP A 356 4.38 7.98 14.53
C ASP A 356 4.85 8.67 15.82
N GLU A 357 5.28 7.87 16.80
CA GLU A 357 5.93 8.36 18.01
C GLU A 357 7.38 8.83 17.75
N GLY A 358 7.96 8.59 16.58
CA GLY A 358 9.33 8.94 16.22
C GLY A 358 10.41 8.07 16.86
N ILE A 359 10.04 6.93 17.45
CA ILE A 359 10.96 5.99 18.10
C ILE A 359 11.86 5.30 17.07
N ILE A 360 11.32 4.98 15.90
CA ILE A 360 12.06 4.38 14.79
C ILE A 360 12.13 5.34 13.59
N SER A 361 13.21 5.21 12.80
CA SER A 361 13.37 6.02 11.59
C SER A 361 12.50 5.50 10.44
N GLN A 362 12.16 6.37 9.48
CA GLN A 362 11.41 6.00 8.27
C GLN A 362 12.07 4.84 7.50
N SER A 363 13.40 4.80 7.44
CA SER A 363 14.13 3.71 6.78
C SER A 363 14.04 2.38 7.55
N THR A 364 13.96 2.44 8.87
CA THR A 364 13.72 1.28 9.75
C THR A 364 12.28 0.80 9.59
N PHE A 365 11.31 1.71 9.71
CA PHE A 365 9.89 1.41 9.51
C PHE A 365 9.64 0.64 8.22
N ARG A 366 10.13 1.17 7.08
CA ARG A 366 9.99 0.51 5.78
C ARG A 366 10.53 -0.91 5.73
N ARG A 367 11.68 -1.15 6.36
CA ARG A 367 12.31 -2.48 6.35
C ARG A 367 11.55 -3.47 7.22
N LEU A 368 11.07 -3.01 8.36
CA LEU A 368 10.21 -3.80 9.24
C LEU A 368 8.90 -4.16 8.53
N MET A 369 8.22 -3.17 7.95
CA MET A 369 6.99 -3.39 7.20
C MET A 369 7.19 -4.35 6.03
N ASN A 370 8.22 -4.18 5.21
CA ASN A 370 8.50 -5.11 4.10
C ASN A 370 8.75 -6.55 4.59
N SER A 371 9.40 -6.72 5.74
CA SER A 371 9.61 -8.05 6.32
C SER A 371 8.33 -8.66 6.88
N LEU A 372 7.44 -7.83 7.43
CA LEU A 372 6.12 -8.25 7.90
C LEU A 372 5.23 -8.64 6.72
N ASP A 373 5.22 -7.84 5.65
CA ASP A 373 4.48 -8.14 4.43
C ASP A 373 4.96 -9.44 3.78
N GLU A 374 6.28 -9.68 3.77
CA GLU A 374 6.89 -10.93 3.26
C GLU A 374 6.39 -12.17 4.02
N LEU A 375 6.24 -12.10 5.35
CA LEU A 375 5.67 -13.20 6.15
C LEU A 375 4.15 -13.29 6.03
N TYR A 376 3.47 -12.16 6.06
CA TYR A 376 2.02 -12.09 5.90
C TYR A 376 1.59 -12.68 4.57
N ASP A 377 2.36 -12.44 3.54
CA ASP A 377 2.21 -12.99 2.21
C ASP A 377 2.20 -14.54 2.14
N HIS A 378 2.72 -15.23 3.12
CA HIS A 378 2.68 -16.69 3.25
C HIS A 378 1.54 -17.20 4.15
N ASP A 379 0.52 -16.37 4.39
CA ASP A 379 -0.69 -16.71 5.14
C ASP A 379 -0.40 -17.37 6.52
N GLY A 380 0.63 -16.92 7.23
CA GLY A 380 1.01 -17.49 8.55
C GLY A 380 1.55 -18.92 8.52
N THR A 381 1.80 -19.51 7.33
CA THR A 381 2.37 -20.86 7.22
C THR A 381 3.84 -20.88 7.60
N TYR A 382 4.56 -19.77 7.39
CA TYR A 382 5.96 -19.66 7.79
C TYR A 382 6.08 -19.28 9.27
N PRO A 383 7.09 -19.85 9.97
CA PRO A 383 7.39 -19.47 11.35
C PRO A 383 7.78 -17.99 11.46
N LEU A 384 7.50 -17.36 12.60
CA LEU A 384 7.80 -15.95 12.87
C LEU A 384 9.31 -15.66 12.91
N ASP A 385 10.17 -16.68 13.09
CA ASP A 385 11.63 -16.55 13.05
C ASP A 385 12.21 -16.41 11.64
N ASN A 386 11.42 -16.66 10.60
CA ASN A 386 11.85 -16.53 9.21
C ASN A 386 11.94 -15.06 8.73
N ARG A 387 12.78 -14.25 9.38
CA ARG A 387 13.02 -12.82 9.07
C ARG A 387 14.25 -12.63 8.17
N LEU A 388 14.34 -13.43 7.10
CA LEU A 388 15.51 -13.47 6.22
C LEU A 388 15.88 -12.12 5.62
N SER A 389 14.92 -11.27 5.26
CA SER A 389 15.17 -9.94 4.69
C SER A 389 15.90 -9.01 5.66
N ILE A 390 15.50 -9.01 6.94
CA ILE A 390 16.13 -8.22 8.00
C ILE A 390 17.55 -8.73 8.27
N PHE A 391 17.70 -10.03 8.54
CA PHE A 391 19.01 -10.61 8.85
C PHE A 391 19.98 -10.54 7.68
N ARG A 392 19.52 -10.74 6.44
CA ARG A 392 20.35 -10.60 5.24
C ARG A 392 20.82 -9.15 5.05
N PHE A 393 19.98 -8.16 5.37
CA PHE A 393 20.39 -6.75 5.36
C PHE A 393 21.45 -6.47 6.42
N CYS A 394 21.29 -6.98 7.63
CA CYS A 394 22.22 -6.79 8.73
C CYS A 394 23.56 -7.50 8.47
N ASN A 395 23.55 -8.73 7.96
CA ASN A 395 24.76 -9.52 7.72
C ASN A 395 25.61 -9.05 6.53
N ARG A 396 25.05 -8.28 5.59
CA ARG A 396 25.86 -7.64 4.52
C ARG A 396 26.94 -6.69 5.03
N THR A 397 26.97 -6.39 6.33
CA THR A 397 28.09 -5.66 6.97
C THR A 397 29.39 -6.48 7.03
N ALA A 398 29.33 -7.81 7.01
CA ALA A 398 30.53 -8.66 6.96
C ALA A 398 31.35 -8.42 5.67
N LEU A 399 30.67 -8.19 4.54
CA LEU A 399 31.30 -7.80 3.26
C LEU A 399 32.03 -6.44 3.35
N LEU A 400 31.53 -5.54 4.18
CA LEU A 400 32.13 -4.22 4.39
C LEU A 400 33.42 -4.30 5.23
N ASN A 401 33.57 -5.32 6.08
CA ASN A 401 34.82 -5.56 6.83
C ASN A 401 35.98 -5.90 5.89
N SER A 402 35.74 -6.57 4.77
CA SER A 402 36.78 -6.88 3.77
C SER A 402 37.26 -5.63 3.04
N LEU A 403 36.39 -4.65 2.81
CA LEU A 403 36.71 -3.38 2.14
C LEU A 403 37.42 -2.36 3.06
N ARG A 404 37.41 -2.60 4.40
CA ARG A 404 38.09 -1.74 5.39
C ARG A 404 39.62 -1.77 5.27
N LYS A 405 40.17 -2.74 4.59
CA LYS A 405 41.63 -2.93 4.45
C LYS A 405 42.29 -1.99 3.43
N GLU A 406 41.51 -1.25 2.63
CA GLU A 406 42.02 -0.35 1.59
C GLU A 406 42.17 1.09 2.13
N PRO A 407 43.40 1.65 2.20
CA PRO A 407 43.69 2.92 2.87
C PRO A 407 43.11 4.16 2.14
N TYR A 408 42.93 4.09 0.82
CA TYR A 408 42.48 5.23 0.01
C TYR A 408 40.97 5.54 0.14
N LEU A 409 40.14 4.56 0.49
CA LEU A 409 38.69 4.68 0.64
C LEU A 409 38.25 4.99 2.07
N HIS A 410 39.17 5.06 3.01
CA HIS A 410 38.89 5.12 4.45
C HIS A 410 38.00 6.32 4.86
N ASN A 411 38.22 7.51 4.33
CA ASN A 411 37.49 8.72 4.74
C ASN A 411 36.08 8.78 4.17
N LEU A 412 35.88 8.40 2.91
CA LEU A 412 34.56 8.34 2.27
C LEU A 412 33.74 7.18 2.82
N MET A 413 34.37 6.05 3.04
CA MET A 413 33.75 4.85 3.58
C MET A 413 33.42 4.96 5.07
N SER A 414 34.21 5.67 5.87
CA SER A 414 33.92 5.85 7.31
C SER A 414 32.58 6.54 7.55
N PHE A 415 32.16 7.40 6.65
CA PHE A 415 30.88 8.09 6.67
C PHE A 415 29.73 7.15 6.31
N TYR A 416 29.86 6.39 5.22
CA TYR A 416 28.88 5.38 4.80
C TYR A 416 28.70 4.28 5.87
N PHE A 417 29.80 3.86 6.50
CA PHE A 417 29.78 2.90 7.60
C PHE A 417 29.00 3.42 8.82
N ARG A 418 29.25 4.66 9.25
CA ARG A 418 28.53 5.24 10.39
C ARG A 418 27.02 5.25 10.16
N LYS A 419 26.60 5.65 8.93
CA LYS A 419 25.19 5.62 8.54
C LYS A 419 24.60 4.23 8.60
N ARG A 420 25.29 3.28 8.00
CA ARG A 420 24.79 1.92 7.92
C ARG A 420 24.69 1.25 9.30
N ILE A 421 25.68 1.46 10.16
CA ILE A 421 25.67 0.95 11.53
C ILE A 421 24.55 1.60 12.35
N ALA A 422 24.35 2.91 12.23
CA ALA A 422 23.25 3.59 12.88
C ALA A 422 21.87 3.04 12.43
N LEU A 423 21.72 2.76 11.14
CA LEU A 423 20.50 2.16 10.60
C LEU A 423 20.30 0.72 11.07
N ILE A 424 21.35 -0.11 11.10
CA ILE A 424 21.25 -1.49 11.59
C ILE A 424 20.93 -1.50 13.10
N TYR A 425 21.52 -0.60 13.86
CA TYR A 425 21.23 -0.45 15.28
C TYR A 425 19.77 -0.03 15.51
N ASP A 426 19.28 0.99 14.77
CA ASP A 426 17.90 1.45 14.88
C ASP A 426 16.91 0.34 14.47
N LEU A 427 17.22 -0.39 13.39
CA LEU A 427 16.43 -1.54 12.93
C LEU A 427 16.41 -2.66 13.96
N GLY A 428 17.55 -3.04 14.48
CA GLY A 428 17.64 -4.13 15.45
C GLY A 428 16.96 -3.79 16.77
N ARG A 429 17.09 -2.56 17.27
CA ARG A 429 16.37 -2.13 18.48
C ARG A 429 14.88 -2.02 18.26
N GLY A 430 14.45 -1.46 17.12
CA GLY A 430 13.02 -1.43 16.76
C GLY A 430 12.43 -2.83 16.69
N PHE A 431 13.13 -3.75 16.03
CA PHE A 431 12.72 -5.15 15.92
C PHE A 431 12.60 -5.84 17.31
N ILE A 432 13.58 -5.66 18.19
CA ILE A 432 13.52 -6.24 19.54
C ILE A 432 12.35 -5.66 20.35
N ILE A 433 12.04 -4.38 20.21
CA ILE A 433 10.88 -3.77 20.87
C ILE A 433 9.58 -4.44 20.40
N LEU A 434 9.39 -4.58 19.08
CA LEU A 434 8.23 -5.26 18.50
C LEU A 434 8.08 -6.67 19.04
N GLN A 435 9.14 -7.47 18.96
CA GLN A 435 9.12 -8.86 19.41
C GLN A 435 8.85 -9.02 20.92
N LYS A 436 9.30 -8.08 21.75
CA LYS A 436 8.97 -8.07 23.19
C LYS A 436 7.50 -7.74 23.46
N GLU A 437 6.93 -6.85 22.69
CA GLU A 437 5.50 -6.56 22.81
C GLU A 437 4.63 -7.73 22.30
N ASP A 438 5.10 -8.47 21.28
CA ASP A 438 4.45 -9.69 20.83
C ASP A 438 4.43 -10.78 21.91
N LEU A 439 5.52 -10.93 22.70
CA LEU A 439 5.54 -11.84 23.85
C LEU A 439 4.47 -11.47 24.89
N LYS A 440 4.31 -10.16 25.19
CA LYS A 440 3.27 -9.69 26.11
C LYS A 440 1.87 -10.00 25.57
N PHE A 441 1.68 -9.79 24.28
CA PHE A 441 0.41 -10.09 23.63
C PHE A 441 0.04 -11.57 23.72
N LEU A 442 1.00 -12.47 23.51
CA LEU A 442 0.78 -13.90 23.68
C LEU A 442 0.42 -14.26 25.13
N ASP A 443 0.97 -13.54 26.12
CA ASP A 443 0.59 -13.71 27.52
C ASP A 443 -0.82 -13.17 27.79
N GLU A 444 -1.20 -12.05 27.18
CA GLU A 444 -2.56 -11.51 27.26
C GLU A 444 -3.59 -12.46 26.65
N LEU A 445 -3.30 -13.04 25.48
CA LEU A 445 -4.16 -14.03 24.82
C LEU A 445 -4.36 -15.30 25.67
N LYS A 446 -3.31 -15.72 26.35
CA LYS A 446 -3.36 -16.85 27.27
C LYS A 446 -4.23 -16.52 28.50
N ASN A 447 -4.02 -15.36 29.12
CA ASN A 447 -4.69 -14.96 30.35
C ASN A 447 -6.19 -14.63 30.13
N SER A 448 -6.57 -14.30 28.91
CA SER A 448 -7.96 -14.02 28.52
C SER A 448 -8.75 -15.27 28.10
N ASP A 449 -8.23 -16.47 28.31
CA ASP A 449 -8.81 -17.76 27.86
C ASP A 449 -9.15 -17.82 26.35
N LEU A 450 -8.65 -16.87 25.58
CA LEU A 450 -8.84 -16.84 24.13
C LEU A 450 -8.06 -17.95 23.44
N LEU A 451 -6.93 -18.41 24.03
CA LEU A 451 -6.06 -19.45 23.54
C LEU A 451 -5.77 -20.47 24.63
N ASN A 452 -6.54 -21.58 24.63
CA ASN A 452 -6.37 -22.65 25.62
C ASN A 452 -5.27 -23.66 25.26
N GLU A 453 -4.77 -23.62 23.99
CA GLU A 453 -3.72 -24.53 23.54
C GLU A 453 -2.32 -24.02 23.93
N GLN A 454 -1.84 -24.46 25.09
CA GLN A 454 -0.52 -24.13 25.62
C GLN A 454 0.63 -24.42 24.64
N SER A 455 0.47 -25.45 23.81
CA SER A 455 1.46 -25.86 22.80
C SER A 455 1.68 -24.77 21.75
N ILE A 456 0.61 -24.10 21.27
CA ILE A 456 0.66 -23.01 20.28
C ILE A 456 1.41 -21.81 20.86
N VAL A 457 1.04 -21.39 22.09
CA VAL A 457 1.69 -20.25 22.76
C VAL A 457 3.18 -20.52 22.96
N ASN A 458 3.56 -21.73 23.39
CA ASN A 458 4.96 -22.08 23.59
C ASN A 458 5.75 -22.06 22.28
N THR A 459 5.23 -22.64 21.20
CA THR A 459 5.86 -22.62 19.88
C THR A 459 6.09 -21.18 19.40
N LEU A 460 5.08 -20.31 19.49
CA LEU A 460 5.22 -18.92 19.07
C LEU A 460 6.22 -18.13 19.93
N LYS A 461 6.25 -18.39 21.25
CA LYS A 461 7.25 -17.79 22.14
C LYS A 461 8.67 -18.23 21.81
N GLU A 462 8.85 -19.49 21.44
CA GLU A 462 10.16 -20.00 20.99
C GLU A 462 10.61 -19.30 19.71
N GLU A 463 9.74 -19.19 18.70
CA GLU A 463 10.02 -18.48 17.45
C GLU A 463 10.43 -17.02 17.71
N ILE A 464 9.69 -16.31 18.58
CA ILE A 464 9.98 -14.91 18.92
C ILE A 464 11.29 -14.79 19.72
N ASN A 465 11.53 -15.68 20.68
CA ASN A 465 12.76 -15.65 21.47
C ASN A 465 14.02 -15.93 20.63
N LEU A 466 13.92 -16.80 19.61
CA LEU A 466 15.00 -17.01 18.64
C LEU A 466 15.34 -15.72 17.90
N ASN A 467 14.32 -14.96 17.46
CA ASN A 467 14.49 -13.67 16.83
C ASN A 467 15.20 -12.66 17.75
N ILE A 468 14.74 -12.55 19.00
CA ILE A 468 15.32 -11.62 19.99
C ILE A 468 16.78 -11.97 20.25
N LYS A 469 17.09 -13.25 20.44
CA LYS A 469 18.43 -13.73 20.69
C LYS A 469 19.36 -13.41 19.52
N ALA A 470 18.98 -13.81 18.30
CA ALA A 470 19.79 -13.59 17.10
C ALA A 470 20.04 -12.10 16.84
N MET A 471 19.04 -11.25 17.05
CA MET A 471 19.19 -9.81 16.86
C MET A 471 20.03 -9.16 17.97
N SER A 472 19.92 -9.63 19.22
CA SER A 472 20.75 -9.14 20.33
C SER A 472 22.22 -9.47 20.12
N GLU A 473 22.55 -10.71 19.74
CA GLU A 473 23.91 -11.12 19.41
C GLU A 473 24.51 -10.28 18.28
N LEU A 474 23.69 -9.94 17.27
CA LEU A 474 24.11 -9.08 16.17
C LEU A 474 24.41 -7.65 16.65
N ILE A 475 23.57 -7.06 17.50
CA ILE A 475 23.79 -5.71 18.06
C ILE A 475 25.05 -5.71 18.93
N ASP A 476 25.25 -6.72 19.74
CA ASP A 476 26.45 -6.85 20.60
C ASP A 476 27.72 -7.00 19.76
N SER A 477 27.66 -7.73 18.65
CA SER A 477 28.76 -7.80 17.69
C SER A 477 29.11 -6.43 17.06
N LEU A 478 28.10 -5.57 16.83
CA LEU A 478 28.33 -4.20 16.33
C LEU A 478 29.04 -3.34 17.38
N ALA A 479 28.70 -3.49 18.66
CA ALA A 479 29.33 -2.76 19.75
C ALA A 479 30.82 -3.09 19.87
N ILE A 480 31.17 -4.36 19.72
CA ILE A 480 32.55 -4.85 19.77
C ILE A 480 33.34 -4.40 18.52
N ASN A 481 32.80 -4.63 17.34
CA ASN A 481 33.53 -4.42 16.09
C ASN A 481 33.61 -2.94 15.68
N PHE A 482 32.62 -2.10 16.06
CA PHE A 482 32.49 -0.71 15.61
C PHE A 482 32.16 0.27 16.75
N PRO A 483 32.95 0.36 17.83
CA PRO A 483 32.58 1.08 19.06
C PRO A 483 32.29 2.57 18.85
N ARG A 484 33.02 3.25 17.96
CA ARG A 484 32.77 4.68 17.67
C ARG A 484 31.47 4.92 16.93
N ALA A 485 31.15 4.11 15.92
CA ALA A 485 29.90 4.19 15.16
C ALA A 485 28.70 3.76 16.00
N TYR A 486 28.89 2.77 16.87
CA TYR A 486 27.90 2.33 17.83
C TYR A 486 27.53 3.43 18.84
N LYS A 487 28.54 4.12 19.43
CA LYS A 487 28.29 5.28 20.32
C LYS A 487 27.50 6.40 19.61
N HIS A 488 27.82 6.66 18.34
CA HIS A 488 27.05 7.62 17.55
C HIS A 488 25.60 7.17 17.33
N ALA A 489 25.39 5.90 17.01
CA ALA A 489 24.05 5.32 16.86
C ALA A 489 23.23 5.40 18.16
N LEU A 490 23.86 5.14 19.30
CA LEU A 490 23.25 5.33 20.63
C LEU A 490 22.81 6.77 20.86
N THR A 491 23.69 7.74 20.56
CA THR A 491 23.36 9.17 20.72
C THR A 491 22.16 9.56 19.87
N LEU A 492 22.13 9.15 18.59
CA LEU A 492 20.98 9.42 17.71
C LEU A 492 19.69 8.80 18.24
N LYS A 493 19.76 7.57 18.77
CA LYS A 493 18.60 6.89 19.36
C LYS A 493 18.10 7.61 20.61
N SER A 494 19.03 8.05 21.49
CA SER A 494 18.66 8.78 22.70
C SER A 494 17.98 10.11 22.38
N ILE A 495 18.46 10.85 21.38
CA ILE A 495 17.82 12.09 20.93
C ILE A 495 16.41 11.80 20.41
N ARG A 496 16.22 10.76 19.61
CA ARG A 496 14.88 10.37 19.14
C ARG A 496 13.94 10.02 20.29
N MET A 497 14.42 9.25 21.25
CA MET A 497 13.61 8.92 22.44
C MET A 497 13.21 10.15 23.24
N LEU A 498 14.09 11.15 23.34
CA LEU A 498 13.76 12.42 23.99
C LEU A 498 12.67 13.18 23.23
N LEU A 499 12.83 13.33 21.90
CA LEU A 499 11.84 14.01 21.05
C LEU A 499 10.49 13.29 21.05
N SER A 500 10.51 11.95 21.04
CA SER A 500 9.30 11.13 21.16
C SER A 500 8.60 11.34 22.50
N ASN A 501 9.34 11.43 23.61
CA ASN A 501 8.76 11.72 24.92
C ASN A 501 8.15 13.13 24.97
N GLU A 502 8.81 14.14 24.42
CA GLU A 502 8.27 15.50 24.30
C GLU A 502 6.94 15.48 23.52
N ARG A 503 6.90 14.81 22.37
CA ARG A 503 5.68 14.64 21.55
C ARG A 503 4.54 14.01 22.34
N ARG A 504 4.83 12.91 23.04
CA ARG A 504 3.81 12.23 23.87
C ARG A 504 3.30 13.13 25.00
N THR A 505 4.19 13.87 25.63
CA THR A 505 3.82 14.82 26.70
C THR A 505 2.90 15.92 26.18
N ILE A 506 3.20 16.50 25.00
CA ILE A 506 2.35 17.51 24.37
C ILE A 506 0.96 16.94 24.09
N LYS A 507 0.87 15.75 23.45
CA LYS A 507 -0.41 15.09 23.16
C LYS A 507 -1.20 14.76 24.44
N GLN A 508 -0.52 14.40 25.51
CA GLN A 508 -1.16 14.13 26.78
C GLN A 508 -1.70 15.43 27.44
N MET A 509 -0.95 16.53 27.34
CA MET A 509 -1.42 17.84 27.82
C MET A 509 -2.63 18.35 27.03
N GLU A 510 -2.64 18.14 25.72
CA GLU A 510 -3.76 18.42 24.84
C GLU A 510 -5.00 17.59 25.23
N SER A 511 -4.86 16.26 25.33
CA SER A 511 -5.95 15.35 25.70
C SER A 511 -6.53 15.63 27.09
N ASN A 512 -5.70 16.15 28.00
CA ASN A 512 -6.12 16.56 29.33
C ASN A 512 -6.71 17.99 29.40
N GLY A 513 -6.79 18.70 28.25
CA GLY A 513 -7.29 20.07 28.16
C GLY A 513 -6.38 21.13 28.79
N VAL A 514 -5.12 20.82 29.07
CA VAL A 514 -4.13 21.76 29.67
C VAL A 514 -3.67 22.80 28.65
N ILE A 515 -3.58 22.40 27.38
CA ILE A 515 -3.22 23.27 26.25
C ILE A 515 -4.28 23.14 25.15
N SER A 516 -4.46 24.22 24.36
CA SER A 516 -5.38 24.19 23.22
C SER A 516 -4.80 23.37 22.06
N GLU A 517 -5.65 22.86 21.17
CA GLU A 517 -5.25 22.15 19.95
C GLU A 517 -4.25 22.96 19.12
N LYS A 518 -4.49 24.26 18.96
CA LYS A 518 -3.63 25.18 18.22
C LYS A 518 -2.24 25.35 18.86
N ASP A 519 -2.18 25.40 20.20
CA ASP A 519 -0.90 25.49 20.92
C ASP A 519 -0.14 24.16 20.83
N ALA A 520 -0.87 23.03 20.89
CA ALA A 520 -0.30 21.70 20.72
C ALA A 520 0.31 21.53 19.33
N GLU A 521 -0.40 21.94 18.25
CA GLU A 521 0.12 21.93 16.88
C GLU A 521 1.42 22.71 16.75
N GLY A 522 1.47 23.95 17.27
CA GLY A 522 2.69 24.78 17.21
C GLY A 522 3.87 24.19 18.01
N LEU A 523 3.60 23.47 19.10
CA LEU A 523 4.63 22.76 19.86
C LEU A 523 5.09 21.49 19.14
N LEU A 524 4.17 20.74 18.55
CA LEU A 524 4.47 19.53 17.77
C LEU A 524 5.29 19.87 16.53
N GLU A 525 4.99 20.98 15.85
CA GLU A 525 5.78 21.46 14.70
C GLU A 525 7.25 21.68 15.07
N LYS A 526 7.54 22.30 16.23
CA LYS A 526 8.90 22.49 16.74
C LYS A 526 9.62 21.17 17.05
N VAL A 527 8.88 20.14 17.51
CA VAL A 527 9.42 18.80 17.72
C VAL A 527 9.70 18.13 16.38
N ASP A 528 8.84 18.34 15.39
CA ASP A 528 8.99 17.79 14.04
C ASP A 528 10.18 18.42 13.32
N GLU A 529 10.37 19.75 13.39
CA GLU A 529 11.55 20.44 12.85
C GLU A 529 12.85 19.85 13.40
N ARG A 530 12.95 19.67 14.72
CA ARG A 530 14.13 19.06 15.36
C ARG A 530 14.33 17.60 14.96
N THR A 531 13.22 16.87 14.76
CA THR A 531 13.27 15.49 14.27
C THR A 531 13.75 15.43 12.83
N ASP A 532 13.32 16.36 12.01
CA ASP A 532 13.75 16.49 10.61
C ASP A 532 15.20 16.99 10.50
N GLU A 533 15.65 17.87 11.37
CA GLU A 533 17.06 18.22 11.49
C GLU A 533 17.90 16.99 11.85
N LEU A 534 17.46 16.17 12.78
CA LEU A 534 18.13 14.91 13.14
C LEU A 534 18.17 13.92 11.95
N ASN A 535 17.11 13.87 11.17
CA ASN A 535 17.01 13.08 9.94
C ASN A 535 17.76 13.73 8.78
N THR A 536 17.87 15.07 8.76
CA THR A 536 18.54 15.95 7.78
C THR A 536 19.95 16.31 8.23
N PHE A 537 20.36 16.04 9.43
CA PHE A 537 21.80 15.99 9.79
C PHE A 537 22.48 14.91 8.95
N ARG A 538 21.86 14.76 7.88
CA ARG A 538 22.26 14.60 6.54
C ARG A 538 23.54 15.39 6.39
N TYR A 539 24.74 14.74 6.72
CA TYR A 539 25.63 14.59 5.59
C TYR A 539 26.00 15.90 4.88
N THR A 540 26.07 17.00 5.55
CA THR A 540 27.06 17.99 5.17
C THR A 540 28.38 17.26 5.31
N ILE A 541 28.91 16.80 4.17
CA ILE A 541 30.34 16.49 4.06
C ILE A 541 30.99 17.72 4.72
N PRO A 542 31.72 17.59 5.85
CA PRO A 542 32.28 18.73 6.49
C PRO A 542 33.03 19.50 5.41
N GLY A 543 32.74 20.78 5.23
CA GLY A 543 33.34 21.58 4.16
C GLY A 543 34.88 21.55 4.16
N THR A 544 35.48 21.10 5.27
CA THR A 544 36.88 20.71 5.42
C THR A 544 37.27 19.50 4.55
N ILE A 545 36.39 18.55 4.25
CA ILE A 545 36.69 17.38 3.37
C ILE A 545 36.59 17.79 1.91
N LEU A 546 35.57 18.57 1.54
CA LEU A 546 35.47 19.15 0.20
C LEU A 546 36.65 20.07 -0.10
N ARG A 547 37.04 20.95 0.83
CA ARG A 547 38.24 21.81 0.67
C ARG A 547 39.54 20.99 0.55
N ARG A 548 39.68 19.85 1.21
CA ARG A 548 40.87 18.98 1.05
C ARG A 548 40.87 18.22 -0.28
N LEU A 549 39.75 17.79 -0.80
CA LEU A 549 39.63 17.13 -2.12
C LEU A 549 39.95 18.13 -3.25
N PHE A 550 39.40 19.34 -3.19
CA PHE A 550 39.67 20.37 -4.19
C PHE A 550 41.07 21.02 -4.06
N ARG A 551 41.67 21.00 -2.87
CA ARG A 551 43.06 21.53 -2.67
C ARG A 551 44.14 20.55 -3.14
N LYS A 552 43.80 19.25 -3.31
CA LYS A 552 44.72 18.26 -3.88
C LYS A 552 44.72 18.28 -5.41
N SER A 553 43.58 18.58 -6.01
CA SER A 553 43.45 18.75 -7.48
C SER A 553 44.11 20.04 -8.01
N SER A 554 44.28 21.07 -7.18
CA SER A 554 44.93 22.35 -7.55
C SER A 554 46.44 22.37 -7.32
N LYS A 555 47.05 21.26 -6.85
CA LYS A 555 48.51 21.16 -6.70
C LYS A 555 49.15 20.16 -7.67
N GLU A 556 48.32 19.51 -8.52
CA GLU A 556 48.77 18.61 -9.59
C GLU A 556 48.42 19.16 -11.00
N LEU A 557 48.04 20.44 -11.10
CA LEU A 557 48.05 21.29 -12.28
C LEU A 557 49.03 22.42 -12.01
#